data_77af7dd53b1943ef53a549549a3aaf07
#
_entry.id   77af7dd53b1943ef53a549549a3aaf07
#
_cell.length_a   1.000
_cell.length_b   1.000
_cell.length_c   1.000
_cell.angle_alpha   90.00
_cell.angle_beta   90.00
_cell.angle_gamma   90.00
#
_symmetry.space_group_name_H-M   'P 1'
#
loop_
_entity.id
_entity.type
_entity.pdbx_description
1 polymer ?
#
loop_
_entity_poly.entity_id
_entity_poly.type
_entity_poly.pdbx_seq_one_letter_code
_entity_poly.pdbx_strand_id
1 'polypeptide(L)'
;MTVKPALGVWAHIPSARWAARVVDQAARVLPPLDGVGHRRVRLTDCDADWIQAHNADLHSVVLYLHGGGFLTGGLNTHRRLASRISQSADASVLSVNYRLMPTHAIGDAVADGIAGYRWLLARGFSPTQIVISGDSAGGYLAFMVALALADLDLPRPAGLVALSPLTDLDPTVKLQHPASARCPILPSSALVALTALTERVEHRTRGVSGLPFSPVNADLRGLPPVLLQVGSRDMLYPDARLMFECLTDAGVPVALEVWDGQFHVFHVAADLLPEARRAIEHVAEFIRVVTTVQNGDSAPDPLDSDREIA
;
A
#
# COMPACT_ATOMS: atom_id res chain seq x y z
N MET A 1 22.44 7.63 10.29
CA MET A 1 22.05 6.48 11.15
C MET A 1 21.28 5.50 10.30
N THR A 2 21.72 4.26 10.19
CA THR A 2 21.06 3.25 9.37
C THR A 2 19.96 2.55 10.18
N VAL A 3 18.75 2.48 9.67
CA VAL A 3 17.61 1.78 10.27
C VAL A 3 17.83 0.25 10.28
N LYS A 4 18.70 -0.23 9.40
CA LYS A 4 19.01 -1.64 9.18
C LYS A 4 19.38 -2.45 10.45
N PRO A 5 20.18 -1.94 11.41
CA PRO A 5 20.46 -2.67 12.65
C PRO A 5 19.23 -2.85 13.55
N ALA A 6 18.35 -1.85 13.63
CA ALA A 6 17.14 -1.94 14.45
C ALA A 6 16.17 -2.98 13.91
N LEU A 7 15.99 -3.05 12.57
CA LEU A 7 15.18 -4.07 11.92
C LEU A 7 15.82 -5.47 12.01
N GLY A 8 17.16 -5.55 12.01
CA GLY A 8 17.88 -6.81 12.25
C GLY A 8 17.65 -7.35 13.66
N VAL A 9 17.67 -6.50 14.68
CA VAL A 9 17.34 -6.90 16.06
C VAL A 9 15.87 -7.31 16.17
N TRP A 10 14.97 -6.55 15.55
CA TRP A 10 13.54 -6.87 15.54
C TRP A 10 13.23 -8.23 14.92
N ALA A 11 13.92 -8.62 13.86
CA ALA A 11 13.76 -9.93 13.22
C ALA A 11 13.99 -11.12 14.18
N HIS A 12 14.72 -10.90 15.29
CA HIS A 12 15.05 -11.91 16.30
C HIS A 12 14.14 -11.86 17.53
N ILE A 13 13.21 -10.88 17.61
CA ILE A 13 12.28 -10.72 18.75
C ILE A 13 10.82 -10.80 18.25
N PRO A 14 10.31 -12.03 18.01
CA PRO A 14 8.93 -12.20 17.46
C PRO A 14 7.82 -11.70 18.39
N SER A 15 8.13 -11.43 19.66
CA SER A 15 7.17 -10.94 20.67
C SER A 15 6.98 -9.42 20.68
N ALA A 16 7.65 -8.68 19.80
CA ALA A 16 7.60 -7.22 19.77
C ALA A 16 6.29 -6.63 19.19
N ARG A 17 5.14 -7.21 19.56
CA ARG A 17 3.80 -6.63 19.25
C ARG A 17 3.67 -5.18 19.71
N TRP A 18 4.31 -4.86 20.85
CA TRP A 18 4.32 -3.52 21.40
C TRP A 18 5.16 -2.56 20.55
N ALA A 19 6.27 -3.04 19.94
CA ALA A 19 7.16 -2.21 19.14
C ALA A 19 6.44 -1.66 17.89
N ALA A 20 5.60 -2.45 17.24
CA ALA A 20 4.82 -2.00 16.09
C ALA A 20 3.89 -0.84 16.45
N ARG A 21 3.14 -0.98 17.54
CA ARG A 21 2.25 0.09 18.04
C ARG A 21 3.03 1.31 18.53
N VAL A 22 4.17 1.10 19.19
CA VAL A 22 5.02 2.19 19.68
C VAL A 22 5.58 3.00 18.50
N VAL A 23 6.02 2.36 17.41
CA VAL A 23 6.53 3.06 16.24
C VAL A 23 5.43 3.93 15.61
N ASP A 24 4.23 3.40 15.42
CA ASP A 24 3.13 4.20 14.87
C ASP A 24 2.72 5.32 15.83
N GLN A 25 2.64 5.05 17.14
CA GLN A 25 2.32 6.10 18.13
C GLN A 25 3.42 7.16 18.20
N ALA A 26 4.69 6.79 18.13
CA ALA A 26 5.79 7.75 18.11
C ALA A 26 5.73 8.66 16.87
N ALA A 27 5.25 8.16 15.74
CA ALA A 27 5.07 8.96 14.53
C ALA A 27 4.00 10.06 14.65
N ARG A 28 3.16 10.03 15.69
CA ARG A 28 2.17 11.10 15.97
C ARG A 28 2.82 12.45 16.27
N VAL A 29 4.08 12.46 16.74
CA VAL A 29 4.79 13.71 17.01
C VAL A 29 5.26 14.42 15.73
N LEU A 30 5.27 13.74 14.60
CA LEU A 30 5.56 14.36 13.31
C LEU A 30 4.45 15.35 12.98
N PRO A 31 4.78 16.61 12.67
CA PRO A 31 3.76 17.60 12.35
C PRO A 31 3.01 17.16 11.08
N PRO A 32 1.69 17.38 11.03
CA PRO A 32 0.94 17.20 9.79
C PRO A 32 1.49 18.10 8.69
N LEU A 33 1.16 17.81 7.44
CA LEU A 33 1.45 18.75 6.34
C LEU A 33 0.45 19.89 6.38
N ASP A 34 0.94 21.10 6.13
CA ASP A 34 0.09 22.28 6.04
C ASP A 34 -0.93 22.12 4.90
N GLY A 35 -2.14 22.59 5.13
CA GLY A 35 -3.20 22.52 4.13
C GLY A 35 -3.80 21.14 3.91
N VAL A 36 -3.63 20.20 4.83
CA VAL A 36 -4.23 18.85 4.76
C VAL A 36 -5.07 18.56 5.99
N GLY A 37 -6.35 18.31 5.79
CA GLY A 37 -7.27 17.84 6.82
C GLY A 37 -7.21 16.33 7.01
N HIS A 38 -7.47 15.88 8.24
CA HIS A 38 -7.53 14.47 8.62
C HIS A 38 -8.78 14.20 9.45
N ARG A 39 -9.53 13.19 9.06
CA ARG A 39 -10.72 12.76 9.82
C ARG A 39 -10.73 11.24 9.93
N ARG A 40 -10.88 10.72 11.16
CA ARG A 40 -11.03 9.29 11.41
C ARG A 40 -12.40 8.83 10.95
N VAL A 41 -12.44 7.72 10.21
CA VAL A 41 -13.65 7.03 9.80
C VAL A 41 -13.62 5.58 10.26
N ARG A 42 -14.80 4.97 10.45
CA ARG A 42 -14.92 3.58 10.83
C ARG A 42 -15.27 2.73 9.60
N LEU A 43 -14.53 1.67 9.38
CA LEU A 43 -14.86 0.58 8.48
C LEU A 43 -15.46 -0.59 9.27
N THR A 44 -15.76 -1.70 8.61
CA THR A 44 -16.40 -2.86 9.24
C THR A 44 -15.60 -3.36 10.45
N ASP A 45 -14.33 -3.71 10.25
CA ASP A 45 -13.49 -4.34 11.27
C ASP A 45 -12.28 -3.50 11.70
N CYS A 46 -12.04 -2.37 11.05
CA CYS A 46 -10.92 -1.49 11.35
C CYS A 46 -11.30 -0.01 11.19
N ASP A 47 -10.39 0.88 11.57
CA ASP A 47 -10.52 2.31 11.31
C ASP A 47 -9.78 2.69 10.01
N ALA A 48 -10.07 3.86 9.47
CA ALA A 48 -9.30 4.50 8.42
C ALA A 48 -9.19 6.00 8.68
N ASP A 49 -8.21 6.67 8.05
CA ASP A 49 -8.14 8.12 8.01
C ASP A 49 -8.59 8.61 6.63
N TRP A 50 -9.60 9.47 6.60
CA TRP A 50 -9.92 10.31 5.48
C TRP A 50 -8.98 11.50 5.47
N ILE A 51 -8.16 11.62 4.44
CA ILE A 51 -7.13 12.63 4.28
C ILE A 51 -7.49 13.46 3.06
N GLN A 52 -7.56 14.78 3.22
CA GLN A 52 -7.96 15.68 2.16
C GLN A 52 -7.12 16.95 2.20
N ALA A 53 -6.37 17.19 1.13
CA ALA A 53 -5.70 18.47 0.92
C ALA A 53 -6.71 19.56 0.55
N HIS A 54 -6.40 20.83 0.82
CA HIS A 54 -7.30 21.95 0.51
C HIS A 54 -7.67 22.07 -0.97
N ASN A 55 -6.77 21.63 -1.85
CA ASN A 55 -6.97 21.60 -3.29
C ASN A 55 -7.60 20.30 -3.79
N ALA A 56 -7.72 19.28 -2.92
CA ALA A 56 -8.32 18.01 -3.32
C ALA A 56 -9.80 18.20 -3.63
N ASP A 57 -10.16 17.83 -4.84
CA ASP A 57 -11.55 17.69 -5.25
C ASP A 57 -12.07 16.27 -4.96
N LEU A 58 -13.35 16.04 -5.20
CA LEU A 58 -13.99 14.74 -5.03
C LEU A 58 -14.09 13.96 -6.36
N HIS A 59 -13.32 14.37 -7.39
CA HIS A 59 -13.30 13.67 -8.68
C HIS A 59 -12.44 12.41 -8.65
N SER A 60 -11.49 12.33 -7.71
CA SER A 60 -10.64 11.16 -7.54
C SER A 60 -10.36 10.85 -6.09
N VAL A 61 -10.19 9.57 -5.78
CA VAL A 61 -9.85 9.10 -4.43
C VAL A 61 -8.86 7.94 -4.50
N VAL A 62 -7.94 7.94 -3.55
CA VAL A 62 -6.95 6.87 -3.39
C VAL A 62 -7.31 6.04 -2.17
N LEU A 63 -7.55 4.74 -2.35
CA LEU A 63 -7.56 3.76 -1.27
C LEU A 63 -6.12 3.36 -0.97
N TYR A 64 -5.60 3.78 0.19
CA TYR A 64 -4.20 3.60 0.54
C TYR A 64 -4.01 2.51 1.60
N LEU A 65 -3.12 1.56 1.30
CA LEU A 65 -2.74 0.44 2.15
C LEU A 65 -1.26 0.59 2.51
N HIS A 66 -0.95 0.81 3.78
CA HIS A 66 0.40 1.14 4.23
C HIS A 66 1.35 -0.06 4.22
N GLY A 67 2.66 0.22 4.15
CA GLY A 67 3.72 -0.77 4.31
C GLY A 67 3.97 -1.17 5.75
N GLY A 68 5.01 -1.97 5.96
CA GLY A 68 5.44 -2.41 7.29
C GLY A 68 5.44 -3.93 7.50
N GLY A 69 5.50 -4.71 6.42
CA GLY A 69 5.62 -6.18 6.47
C GLY A 69 4.41 -6.86 7.12
N PHE A 70 3.22 -6.28 7.02
CA PHE A 70 1.99 -6.74 7.70
C PHE A 70 2.07 -6.77 9.24
N LEU A 71 3.13 -6.25 9.83
CA LEU A 71 3.47 -6.35 11.27
C LEU A 71 3.50 -5.02 11.97
N THR A 72 3.82 -3.97 11.25
CA THR A 72 4.01 -2.62 11.77
C THR A 72 3.49 -1.59 10.78
N GLY A 73 3.67 -0.33 11.09
CA GLY A 73 3.08 0.74 10.32
C GLY A 73 1.67 1.05 10.81
N GLY A 74 1.06 2.03 10.19
CA GLY A 74 -0.27 2.49 10.53
C GLY A 74 -0.54 3.90 10.03
N LEU A 75 -1.62 4.47 10.50
CA LEU A 75 -2.10 5.77 10.03
C LEU A 75 -1.13 6.91 10.33
N ASN A 76 -0.37 6.85 11.44
CA ASN A 76 0.54 7.92 11.82
C ASN A 76 1.87 7.85 11.05
N THR A 77 2.42 6.65 10.85
CA THR A 77 3.69 6.45 10.15
C THR A 77 3.59 6.83 8.68
N HIS A 78 2.44 6.58 8.04
CA HIS A 78 2.24 6.83 6.60
C HIS A 78 1.42 8.10 6.33
N ARG A 79 1.00 8.83 7.38
CA ARG A 79 0.20 10.05 7.24
C ARG A 79 0.84 11.05 6.27
N ARG A 80 2.14 11.31 6.41
CA ARG A 80 2.82 12.32 5.58
C ARG A 80 2.89 11.90 4.11
N LEU A 81 3.15 10.62 3.83
CA LEU A 81 3.15 10.10 2.45
C LEU A 81 1.75 10.19 1.83
N ALA A 82 0.73 9.71 2.54
CA ALA A 82 -0.66 9.80 2.10
C ALA A 82 -1.12 11.25 1.88
N SER A 83 -0.71 12.18 2.79
CA SER A 83 -0.99 13.61 2.63
C SER A 83 -0.31 14.22 1.41
N ARG A 84 0.93 13.82 1.10
CA ARG A 84 1.63 14.28 -0.10
C ARG A 84 0.97 13.76 -1.37
N ILE A 85 0.53 12.50 -1.37
CA ILE A 85 -0.24 11.94 -2.50
C ILE A 85 -1.52 12.77 -2.69
N SER A 86 -2.24 13.08 -1.60
CA SER A 86 -3.45 13.93 -1.66
C SER A 86 -3.16 15.30 -2.26
N GLN A 87 -2.10 15.98 -1.79
CA GLN A 87 -1.73 17.31 -2.28
C GLN A 87 -1.28 17.32 -3.75
N SER A 88 -0.47 16.32 -4.13
CA SER A 88 0.10 16.27 -5.49
C SER A 88 -0.92 15.81 -6.53
N ALA A 89 -1.85 14.92 -6.15
CA ALA A 89 -2.84 14.36 -7.06
C ALA A 89 -4.15 15.16 -7.11
N ASP A 90 -4.33 16.16 -6.24
CA ASP A 90 -5.60 16.85 -6.02
C ASP A 90 -6.73 15.88 -5.65
N ALA A 91 -6.39 14.76 -5.00
CA ALA A 91 -7.27 13.65 -4.69
C ALA A 91 -7.44 13.46 -3.18
N SER A 92 -8.60 12.98 -2.74
CA SER A 92 -8.76 12.51 -1.37
C SER A 92 -8.07 11.15 -1.19
N VAL A 93 -7.66 10.82 0.05
CA VAL A 93 -7.05 9.54 0.37
C VAL A 93 -7.77 8.87 1.53
N LEU A 94 -8.25 7.65 1.35
CA LEU A 94 -8.71 6.78 2.42
C LEU A 94 -7.56 5.86 2.83
N SER A 95 -6.87 6.18 3.92
CA SER A 95 -5.77 5.37 4.46
C SER A 95 -6.31 4.36 5.46
N VAL A 96 -6.21 3.07 5.15
CA VAL A 96 -6.80 1.99 5.95
C VAL A 96 -5.85 1.53 7.05
N ASN A 97 -6.34 1.47 8.29
CA ASN A 97 -5.63 0.89 9.43
C ASN A 97 -5.93 -0.60 9.54
N TYR A 98 -5.54 -1.35 8.53
CA TYR A 98 -5.85 -2.77 8.43
C TYR A 98 -5.26 -3.60 9.57
N ARG A 99 -5.88 -4.73 9.87
CA ARG A 99 -5.48 -5.66 10.94
C ARG A 99 -4.14 -6.32 10.63
N LEU A 100 -3.25 -6.34 11.64
CA LEU A 100 -1.87 -6.75 11.50
C LEU A 100 -1.60 -8.16 12.07
N MET A 101 -0.62 -8.85 11.47
CA MET A 101 0.02 -10.00 12.09
C MET A 101 0.71 -9.57 13.41
N PRO A 102 1.00 -10.50 14.32
CA PRO A 102 0.65 -11.91 14.27
C PRO A 102 -0.75 -12.20 14.81
N THR A 103 -1.55 -11.20 15.15
CA THR A 103 -2.90 -11.40 15.72
C THR A 103 -3.88 -11.86 14.64
N HIS A 104 -3.74 -11.33 13.44
CA HIS A 104 -4.59 -11.56 12.27
C HIS A 104 -3.76 -12.14 11.12
N ALA A 105 -4.39 -12.86 10.22
CA ALA A 105 -3.76 -13.35 8.98
C ALA A 105 -3.70 -12.24 7.92
N ILE A 106 -2.89 -12.42 6.87
CA ILE A 106 -2.83 -11.45 5.75
C ILE A 106 -4.20 -11.30 5.09
N GLY A 107 -4.98 -12.37 5.00
CA GLY A 107 -6.34 -12.32 4.44
C GLY A 107 -7.30 -11.42 5.21
N ASP A 108 -7.09 -11.19 6.52
CA ASP A 108 -7.89 -10.22 7.28
C ASP A 108 -7.56 -8.79 6.83
N ALA A 109 -6.28 -8.50 6.54
CA ALA A 109 -5.86 -7.22 6.00
C ALA A 109 -6.40 -6.98 4.58
N VAL A 110 -6.48 -8.02 3.75
CA VAL A 110 -7.14 -7.95 2.43
C VAL A 110 -8.63 -7.64 2.60
N ALA A 111 -9.32 -8.30 3.53
CA ALA A 111 -10.73 -8.03 3.82
C ALA A 111 -10.97 -6.58 4.28
N ASP A 112 -10.05 -6.02 5.08
CA ASP A 112 -10.10 -4.62 5.50
C ASP A 112 -9.91 -3.65 4.33
N GLY A 113 -9.04 -3.98 3.39
CA GLY A 113 -8.89 -3.22 2.13
C GLY A 113 -10.15 -3.26 1.26
N ILE A 114 -10.79 -4.43 1.13
CA ILE A 114 -12.08 -4.59 0.43
C ILE A 114 -13.17 -3.78 1.14
N ALA A 115 -13.19 -3.77 2.47
CA ALA A 115 -14.13 -2.95 3.24
C ALA A 115 -13.94 -1.45 2.96
N GLY A 116 -12.68 -1.00 2.84
CA GLY A 116 -12.36 0.37 2.42
C GLY A 116 -12.88 0.69 1.01
N TYR A 117 -12.70 -0.23 0.06
CA TYR A 117 -13.21 -0.08 -1.29
C TYR A 117 -14.75 0.02 -1.33
N ARG A 118 -15.44 -0.90 -0.63
CA ARG A 118 -16.91 -0.88 -0.49
C ARG A 118 -17.40 0.40 0.18
N TRP A 119 -16.67 0.90 1.19
CA TRP A 119 -17.00 2.15 1.86
C TRP A 119 -16.97 3.34 0.88
N LEU A 120 -15.97 3.41 -0.02
CA LEU A 120 -15.89 4.43 -1.06
C LEU A 120 -17.07 4.33 -2.05
N LEU A 121 -17.38 3.13 -2.54
CA LEU A 121 -18.55 2.92 -3.42
C LEU A 121 -19.86 3.34 -2.73
N ALA A 122 -20.04 2.98 -1.46
CA ALA A 122 -21.22 3.34 -0.69
C ALA A 122 -21.35 4.86 -0.42
N ARG A 123 -20.24 5.62 -0.55
CA ARG A 123 -20.18 7.08 -0.45
C ARG A 123 -20.35 7.78 -1.80
N GLY A 124 -20.65 7.04 -2.86
CA GLY A 124 -20.97 7.58 -4.17
C GLY A 124 -19.79 7.74 -5.11
N PHE A 125 -18.58 7.31 -4.74
CA PHE A 125 -17.47 7.30 -5.69
C PHE A 125 -17.70 6.25 -6.78
N SER A 126 -17.58 6.65 -8.03
CA SER A 126 -17.53 5.71 -9.15
C SER A 126 -16.25 4.88 -9.09
N PRO A 127 -16.27 3.61 -9.50
CA PRO A 127 -15.05 2.80 -9.65
C PRO A 127 -13.95 3.49 -10.49
N THR A 128 -14.35 4.28 -11.47
CA THR A 128 -13.46 5.06 -12.34
C THR A 128 -12.81 6.26 -11.64
N GLN A 129 -13.23 6.58 -10.43
CA GLN A 129 -12.64 7.62 -9.58
C GLN A 129 -11.69 7.03 -8.52
N ILE A 130 -11.66 5.71 -8.35
CA ILE A 130 -10.91 5.05 -7.27
C ILE A 130 -9.61 4.46 -7.80
N VAL A 131 -8.48 4.85 -7.21
CA VAL A 131 -7.17 4.22 -7.40
C VAL A 131 -6.80 3.48 -6.11
N ILE A 132 -6.39 2.21 -6.21
CA ILE A 132 -5.86 1.49 -5.06
C ILE A 132 -4.34 1.67 -5.05
N SER A 133 -3.78 2.05 -3.92
CA SER A 133 -2.34 2.26 -3.78
C SER A 133 -1.80 1.65 -2.51
N GLY A 134 -0.51 1.29 -2.53
CA GLY A 134 0.18 0.84 -1.33
C GLY A 134 1.67 0.73 -1.51
N ASP A 135 2.39 0.75 -0.40
CA ASP A 135 3.84 0.62 -0.38
C ASP A 135 4.28 -0.69 0.27
N SER A 136 5.36 -1.32 -0.22
CA SER A 136 5.92 -2.54 0.37
C SER A 136 4.87 -3.65 0.51
N ALA A 137 4.59 -4.12 1.74
CA ALA A 137 3.49 -5.04 2.06
C ALA A 137 2.11 -4.49 1.67
N GLY A 138 1.91 -3.16 1.72
CA GLY A 138 0.70 -2.52 1.21
C GLY A 138 0.55 -2.62 -0.30
N GLY A 139 1.66 -2.71 -1.04
CA GLY A 139 1.65 -3.02 -2.47
C GLY A 139 1.11 -4.44 -2.75
N TYR A 140 1.52 -5.42 -1.94
CA TYR A 140 0.91 -6.76 -1.96
C TYR A 140 -0.60 -6.68 -1.72
N LEU A 141 -1.02 -5.95 -0.69
CA LEU A 141 -2.44 -5.82 -0.36
C LEU A 141 -3.22 -5.12 -1.48
N ALA A 142 -2.63 -4.11 -2.14
CA ALA A 142 -3.27 -3.42 -3.26
C ALA A 142 -3.60 -4.38 -4.41
N PHE A 143 -2.66 -5.25 -4.78
CA PHE A 143 -2.91 -6.29 -5.78
C PHE A 143 -3.96 -7.30 -5.31
N MET A 144 -3.83 -7.82 -4.08
CA MET A 144 -4.76 -8.82 -3.55
C MET A 144 -6.19 -8.29 -3.40
N VAL A 145 -6.35 -7.03 -3.00
CA VAL A 145 -7.66 -6.37 -2.98
C VAL A 145 -8.23 -6.30 -4.40
N ALA A 146 -7.45 -5.78 -5.37
CA ALA A 146 -7.93 -5.64 -6.74
C ALA A 146 -8.31 -6.97 -7.39
N LEU A 147 -7.54 -8.04 -7.15
CA LEU A 147 -7.85 -9.39 -7.62
C LEU A 147 -9.14 -9.92 -6.99
N ALA A 148 -9.33 -9.74 -5.69
CA ALA A 148 -10.51 -10.21 -4.98
C ALA A 148 -11.80 -9.49 -5.39
N LEU A 149 -11.73 -8.28 -5.96
CA LEU A 149 -12.93 -7.55 -6.41
C LEU A 149 -13.68 -8.32 -7.49
N ALA A 150 -12.96 -8.98 -8.42
CA ALA A 150 -13.58 -9.77 -9.49
C ALA A 150 -14.36 -10.96 -8.93
N ASP A 151 -13.80 -11.67 -7.94
CA ASP A 151 -14.45 -12.82 -7.29
C ASP A 151 -15.68 -12.41 -6.47
N LEU A 152 -15.77 -11.13 -6.11
CA LEU A 152 -16.85 -10.55 -5.30
C LEU A 152 -17.90 -9.80 -6.12
N ASP A 153 -17.85 -9.89 -7.46
CA ASP A 153 -18.70 -9.13 -8.38
C ASP A 153 -18.67 -7.60 -8.12
N LEU A 154 -17.52 -7.10 -7.61
CA LEU A 154 -17.31 -5.67 -7.41
C LEU A 154 -16.62 -5.07 -8.64
N PRO A 155 -16.97 -3.83 -9.00
CA PRO A 155 -16.38 -3.19 -10.17
C PRO A 155 -14.88 -2.92 -9.98
N ARG A 156 -14.15 -2.95 -11.08
CA ARG A 156 -12.71 -2.71 -11.14
C ARG A 156 -12.39 -1.22 -10.87
N PRO A 157 -11.34 -0.89 -10.09
CA PRO A 157 -10.89 0.49 -9.88
C PRO A 157 -10.28 1.09 -11.16
N ALA A 158 -10.07 2.40 -11.16
CA ALA A 158 -9.46 3.14 -12.27
C ALA A 158 -8.00 2.74 -12.52
N GLY A 159 -7.25 2.45 -11.45
CA GLY A 159 -5.84 2.10 -11.54
C GLY A 159 -5.27 1.52 -10.25
N LEU A 160 -4.05 1.00 -10.34
CA LEU A 160 -3.25 0.54 -9.21
C LEU A 160 -1.92 1.28 -9.18
N VAL A 161 -1.46 1.66 -7.98
CA VAL A 161 -0.12 2.22 -7.75
C VAL A 161 0.58 1.40 -6.67
N ALA A 162 1.74 0.85 -6.97
CA ALA A 162 2.51 0.07 -6.01
C ALA A 162 3.94 0.60 -5.86
N LEU A 163 4.25 1.06 -4.65
CA LEU A 163 5.51 1.71 -4.30
C LEU A 163 6.43 0.71 -3.61
N SER A 164 7.56 0.38 -4.22
CA SER A 164 8.48 -0.65 -3.70
C SER A 164 7.75 -1.95 -3.30
N PRO A 165 6.87 -2.52 -4.14
CA PRO A 165 5.93 -3.54 -3.72
C PRO A 165 6.58 -4.87 -3.38
N LEU A 166 6.10 -5.51 -2.32
CA LEU A 166 6.25 -6.95 -2.09
C LEU A 166 5.19 -7.65 -2.94
N THR A 167 5.59 -8.46 -3.92
CA THR A 167 4.64 -9.14 -4.80
C THR A 167 4.79 -10.66 -4.80
N ASP A 168 5.88 -11.14 -4.23
CA ASP A 168 6.13 -12.55 -3.99
C ASP A 168 6.52 -12.78 -2.53
N LEU A 169 5.84 -13.67 -1.85
CA LEU A 169 6.15 -14.05 -0.46
C LEU A 169 7.32 -15.05 -0.36
N ASP A 170 7.67 -15.73 -1.46
CA ASP A 170 8.89 -16.55 -1.51
C ASP A 170 10.13 -15.63 -1.50
N PRO A 171 11.00 -15.75 -0.51
CA PRO A 171 12.18 -14.90 -0.40
C PRO A 171 13.33 -15.32 -1.31
N THR A 172 13.28 -16.48 -1.95
CA THR A 172 14.43 -17.16 -2.57
C THR A 172 15.11 -16.29 -3.62
N VAL A 173 14.38 -15.80 -4.62
CA VAL A 173 14.92 -15.00 -5.73
C VAL A 173 15.50 -13.67 -5.22
N LYS A 174 14.72 -12.97 -4.38
CA LYS A 174 15.15 -11.66 -3.90
C LYS A 174 16.34 -11.72 -2.95
N LEU A 175 16.51 -12.80 -2.17
CA LEU A 175 17.68 -12.98 -1.30
C LEU A 175 18.98 -13.22 -2.09
N GLN A 176 18.87 -13.81 -3.27
CA GLN A 176 20.02 -14.07 -4.16
C GLN A 176 20.37 -12.86 -5.04
N HIS A 177 19.46 -11.90 -5.18
CA HIS A 177 19.66 -10.75 -6.05
C HIS A 177 20.66 -9.74 -5.45
N PRO A 178 21.57 -9.15 -6.26
CA PRO A 178 22.56 -8.18 -5.76
C PRO A 178 21.99 -6.95 -5.05
N ALA A 179 20.76 -6.55 -5.35
CA ALA A 179 20.07 -5.45 -4.68
C ALA A 179 19.86 -5.74 -3.18
N SER A 180 19.67 -7.01 -2.77
CA SER A 180 19.48 -7.39 -1.37
C SER A 180 20.69 -7.04 -0.49
N ALA A 181 21.89 -7.25 -1.00
CA ALA A 181 23.13 -6.89 -0.30
C ALA A 181 23.30 -5.36 -0.17
N ARG A 182 22.79 -4.60 -1.14
CA ARG A 182 22.93 -3.15 -1.25
C ARG A 182 21.80 -2.37 -0.59
N CYS A 183 20.70 -3.03 -0.21
CA CYS A 183 19.57 -2.37 0.43
C CYS A 183 19.95 -1.79 1.80
N PRO A 184 19.85 -0.48 2.02
CA PRO A 184 20.27 0.13 3.29
C PRO A 184 19.22 0.01 4.40
N ILE A 185 17.98 -0.34 4.06
CA ILE A 185 16.83 -0.33 4.99
C ILE A 185 16.49 -1.74 5.45
N LEU A 186 16.23 -2.67 4.52
CA LEU A 186 15.78 -4.02 4.83
C LEU A 186 16.98 -4.99 4.90
N PRO A 187 17.25 -5.63 6.04
CA PRO A 187 18.19 -6.74 6.10
C PRO A 187 17.53 -8.03 5.59
N SER A 188 18.32 -8.91 4.97
CA SER A 188 17.84 -10.22 4.50
C SER A 188 17.21 -11.07 5.62
N SER A 189 17.73 -10.95 6.86
CA SER A 189 17.17 -11.62 8.04
C SER A 189 15.74 -11.19 8.35
N ALA A 190 15.36 -9.93 8.08
CA ALA A 190 14.00 -9.46 8.30
C ALA A 190 13.01 -10.12 7.32
N LEU A 191 13.44 -10.32 6.08
CA LEU A 191 12.60 -11.01 5.08
C LEU A 191 12.40 -12.48 5.43
N VAL A 192 13.47 -13.19 5.82
CA VAL A 192 13.39 -14.58 6.28
C VAL A 192 12.48 -14.71 7.50
N ALA A 193 12.62 -13.80 8.47
CA ALA A 193 11.78 -13.80 9.67
C ALA A 193 10.31 -13.50 9.33
N LEU A 194 10.04 -12.61 8.39
CA LEU A 194 8.70 -12.30 7.90
C LEU A 194 8.05 -13.54 7.29
N THR A 195 8.75 -14.21 6.36
CA THR A 195 8.28 -15.44 5.71
C THR A 195 7.92 -16.52 6.74
N ALA A 196 8.84 -16.83 7.66
CA ALA A 196 8.62 -17.84 8.69
C ALA A 196 7.48 -17.47 9.67
N LEU A 197 7.28 -16.17 9.94
CA LEU A 197 6.18 -15.72 10.78
C LEU A 197 4.84 -15.82 10.05
N THR A 198 4.81 -15.46 8.76
CA THR A 198 3.62 -15.57 7.92
C THR A 198 3.12 -17.00 7.87
N GLU A 199 3.98 -17.98 7.60
CA GLU A 199 3.61 -19.42 7.61
C GLU A 199 3.03 -19.84 8.95
N ARG A 200 3.65 -19.46 10.07
CA ARG A 200 3.14 -19.78 11.41
C ARG A 200 1.78 -19.15 11.70
N VAL A 201 1.56 -17.92 11.24
CA VAL A 201 0.28 -17.23 11.43
C VAL A 201 -0.82 -17.90 10.61
N GLU A 202 -0.56 -18.18 9.33
CA GLU A 202 -1.52 -18.87 8.46
C GLU A 202 -1.89 -20.26 9.00
N HIS A 203 -0.89 -21.04 9.42
CA HIS A 203 -1.14 -22.34 10.04
C HIS A 203 -2.01 -22.22 11.30
N ARG A 204 -1.70 -21.26 12.18
CA ARG A 204 -2.45 -21.10 13.45
C ARG A 204 -3.87 -20.59 13.24
N THR A 205 -4.09 -19.67 12.29
CA THR A 205 -5.37 -18.98 12.11
C THR A 205 -6.31 -19.67 11.14
N ARG A 206 -5.75 -20.38 10.16
CA ARG A 206 -6.49 -20.99 9.04
C ARG A 206 -6.27 -22.50 8.90
N GLY A 207 -5.32 -23.07 9.65
CA GLY A 207 -4.93 -24.49 9.53
C GLY A 207 -4.20 -24.83 8.22
N VAL A 208 -3.77 -23.80 7.45
CA VAL A 208 -3.11 -23.99 6.16
C VAL A 208 -1.61 -24.01 6.37
N SER A 209 -0.92 -24.96 5.72
CA SER A 209 0.54 -25.03 5.70
C SER A 209 1.08 -24.31 4.48
N GLY A 210 2.21 -23.59 4.65
CA GLY A 210 2.88 -22.82 3.60
C GLY A 210 2.54 -21.34 3.63
N LEU A 211 3.06 -20.62 2.63
CA LEU A 211 2.84 -19.19 2.45
C LEU A 211 1.46 -18.93 1.83
N PRO A 212 0.84 -17.79 2.16
CA PRO A 212 -0.31 -17.30 1.41
C PRO A 212 0.02 -17.12 -0.07
N PHE A 213 -1.01 -17.07 -0.87
CA PHE A 213 -0.89 -16.89 -2.31
C PHE A 213 -0.24 -15.54 -2.65
N SER A 214 0.80 -15.55 -3.49
CA SER A 214 1.48 -14.33 -3.93
C SER A 214 0.82 -13.76 -5.19
N PRO A 215 0.63 -12.42 -5.29
CA PRO A 215 -0.03 -11.81 -6.45
C PRO A 215 0.65 -12.14 -7.80
N VAL A 216 1.95 -12.33 -7.83
CA VAL A 216 2.67 -12.73 -9.08
C VAL A 216 2.22 -14.09 -9.65
N ASN A 217 1.57 -14.91 -8.84
CA ASN A 217 1.07 -16.23 -9.24
C ASN A 217 -0.42 -16.20 -9.63
N ALA A 218 -1.06 -15.02 -9.59
CA ALA A 218 -2.46 -14.86 -9.92
C ALA A 218 -2.71 -14.78 -11.44
N ASP A 219 -3.95 -14.98 -11.83
CA ASP A 219 -4.40 -14.52 -13.13
C ASP A 219 -4.59 -13.00 -13.09
N LEU A 220 -3.64 -12.27 -13.69
CA LEU A 220 -3.61 -10.82 -13.66
C LEU A 220 -4.47 -10.18 -14.76
N ARG A 221 -5.04 -10.97 -15.68
CA ARG A 221 -5.89 -10.46 -16.76
C ARG A 221 -7.08 -9.68 -16.20
N GLY A 222 -7.36 -8.55 -16.82
CA GLY A 222 -8.47 -7.70 -16.42
C GLY A 222 -8.17 -6.75 -15.24
N LEU A 223 -6.97 -6.77 -14.66
CA LEU A 223 -6.55 -5.70 -13.76
C LEU A 223 -6.56 -4.34 -14.46
N PRO A 224 -6.79 -3.24 -13.74
CA PRO A 224 -6.70 -1.89 -14.30
C PRO A 224 -5.25 -1.53 -14.66
N PRO A 225 -5.01 -0.39 -15.32
CA PRO A 225 -3.66 0.13 -15.51
C PRO A 225 -2.87 0.18 -14.20
N VAL A 226 -1.57 -0.14 -14.25
CA VAL A 226 -0.70 -0.27 -13.07
C VAL A 226 0.52 0.63 -13.20
N LEU A 227 0.85 1.38 -12.14
CA LEU A 227 2.14 2.04 -11.97
C LEU A 227 2.94 1.33 -10.86
N LEU A 228 4.14 0.87 -11.20
CA LEU A 228 5.12 0.32 -10.27
C LEU A 228 6.28 1.29 -10.13
N GLN A 229 6.65 1.65 -8.90
CA GLN A 229 7.86 2.42 -8.62
C GLN A 229 8.76 1.67 -7.65
N VAL A 230 10.07 1.63 -7.92
CA VAL A 230 11.05 0.94 -7.06
C VAL A 230 12.41 1.60 -7.14
N GLY A 231 13.17 1.58 -6.06
CA GLY A 231 14.56 2.02 -6.06
C GLY A 231 15.51 0.96 -6.62
N SER A 232 16.58 1.36 -7.33
CA SER A 232 17.57 0.41 -7.86
C SER A 232 18.40 -0.30 -6.76
N ARG A 233 18.35 0.22 -5.51
CA ARG A 233 18.99 -0.37 -4.33
C ARG A 233 17.98 -0.97 -3.35
N ASP A 234 16.77 -1.20 -3.82
CA ASP A 234 15.70 -1.82 -3.03
C ASP A 234 15.82 -3.35 -3.06
N MET A 235 15.63 -3.99 -1.91
CA MET A 235 15.58 -5.46 -1.81
C MET A 235 14.41 -6.04 -2.63
N LEU A 236 13.31 -5.29 -2.79
CA LEU A 236 12.13 -5.72 -3.54
C LEU A 236 12.18 -5.30 -5.02
N TYR A 237 13.34 -4.85 -5.51
CA TYR A 237 13.54 -4.60 -6.94
C TYR A 237 13.20 -5.82 -7.82
N PRO A 238 13.62 -7.07 -7.47
CA PRO A 238 13.23 -8.27 -8.24
C PRO A 238 11.72 -8.51 -8.25
N ASP A 239 11.02 -8.23 -7.14
CA ASP A 239 9.57 -8.35 -7.04
C ASP A 239 8.86 -7.41 -8.02
N ALA A 240 9.27 -6.14 -8.05
CA ALA A 240 8.69 -5.15 -8.97
C ALA A 240 8.94 -5.53 -10.44
N ARG A 241 10.13 -6.04 -10.75
CA ARG A 241 10.50 -6.53 -12.10
C ARG A 241 9.64 -7.71 -12.52
N LEU A 242 9.56 -8.72 -11.66
CA LEU A 242 8.76 -9.92 -11.93
C LEU A 242 7.27 -9.56 -12.14
N MET A 243 6.72 -8.71 -11.27
CA MET A 243 5.32 -8.27 -11.40
C MET A 243 5.11 -7.48 -12.71
N PHE A 244 6.05 -6.64 -13.11
CA PHE A 244 5.98 -5.93 -14.38
C PHE A 244 5.92 -6.91 -15.56
N GLU A 245 6.77 -7.95 -15.56
CA GLU A 245 6.79 -8.99 -16.59
C GLU A 245 5.46 -9.76 -16.62
N CYS A 246 4.97 -10.23 -15.46
CA CYS A 246 3.69 -10.93 -15.36
C CYS A 246 2.50 -10.07 -15.83
N LEU A 247 2.46 -8.78 -15.49
CA LEU A 247 1.40 -7.86 -15.94
C LEU A 247 1.46 -7.64 -17.46
N THR A 248 2.66 -7.49 -18.01
CA THR A 248 2.88 -7.35 -19.45
C THR A 248 2.40 -8.58 -20.20
N ASP A 249 2.76 -9.78 -19.72
CA ASP A 249 2.33 -11.05 -20.31
C ASP A 249 0.82 -11.26 -20.21
N ALA A 250 0.18 -10.72 -19.15
CA ALA A 250 -1.27 -10.73 -18.99
C ALA A 250 -2.00 -9.67 -19.85
N GLY A 251 -1.27 -8.83 -20.59
CA GLY A 251 -1.84 -7.74 -21.39
C GLY A 251 -2.40 -6.58 -20.58
N VAL A 252 -1.96 -6.40 -19.34
CA VAL A 252 -2.36 -5.29 -18.48
C VAL A 252 -1.47 -4.07 -18.78
N PRO A 253 -2.04 -2.88 -19.03
CA PRO A 253 -1.24 -1.67 -19.18
C PRO A 253 -0.42 -1.40 -17.91
N VAL A 254 0.90 -1.42 -18.02
CA VAL A 254 1.79 -1.28 -16.87
C VAL A 254 2.98 -0.40 -17.19
N ALA A 255 3.34 0.47 -16.25
CA ALA A 255 4.59 1.21 -16.25
C ALA A 255 5.45 0.80 -15.04
N LEU A 256 6.75 0.59 -15.25
CA LEU A 256 7.73 0.36 -14.20
C LEU A 256 8.75 1.49 -14.20
N GLU A 257 8.81 2.25 -13.11
CA GLU A 257 9.80 3.29 -12.88
C GLU A 257 10.86 2.81 -11.88
N VAL A 258 12.09 2.66 -12.36
CA VAL A 258 13.24 2.32 -11.53
C VAL A 258 14.02 3.60 -11.20
N TRP A 259 14.00 3.98 -9.93
CA TRP A 259 14.68 5.20 -9.44
C TRP A 259 16.11 4.88 -9.02
N ASP A 260 17.08 5.40 -9.79
CA ASP A 260 18.48 5.07 -9.56
C ASP A 260 19.01 5.56 -8.21
N GLY A 261 19.80 4.72 -7.55
CA GLY A 261 20.37 4.99 -6.23
C GLY A 261 19.37 4.97 -5.08
N GLN A 262 18.06 4.89 -5.34
CA GLN A 262 17.03 4.96 -4.30
C GLN A 262 16.84 3.62 -3.58
N PHE A 263 16.34 3.73 -2.35
CA PHE A 263 16.16 2.63 -1.40
C PHE A 263 14.68 2.27 -1.22
N HIS A 264 14.42 1.24 -0.41
CA HIS A 264 13.09 0.74 -0.12
C HIS A 264 12.15 1.84 0.41
N VAL A 265 11.03 2.06 -0.28
CA VAL A 265 10.01 3.09 0.01
C VAL A 265 10.62 4.47 0.22
N PHE A 266 11.57 4.87 -0.63
CA PHE A 266 12.23 6.19 -0.56
C PHE A 266 11.23 7.37 -0.58
N HIS A 267 10.01 7.14 -1.05
CA HIS A 267 8.89 8.10 -1.07
C HIS A 267 8.59 8.72 0.30
N VAL A 268 8.78 7.98 1.41
CA VAL A 268 8.57 8.51 2.77
C VAL A 268 9.55 9.63 3.14
N ALA A 269 10.66 9.72 2.40
CA ALA A 269 11.68 10.75 2.57
C ALA A 269 11.45 12.00 1.71
N ALA A 270 10.24 12.22 1.18
CA ALA A 270 9.94 13.35 0.29
C ALA A 270 10.17 14.73 0.92
N ASP A 271 10.25 14.83 2.24
CA ASP A 271 10.65 16.07 2.92
C ASP A 271 12.12 16.44 2.66
N LEU A 272 12.96 15.43 2.40
CA LEU A 272 14.41 15.55 2.28
C LEU A 272 14.92 15.29 0.85
N LEU A 273 14.27 14.36 0.13
CA LEU A 273 14.73 13.87 -1.16
C LEU A 273 13.92 14.46 -2.32
N PRO A 274 14.56 15.22 -3.24
CA PRO A 274 13.90 15.69 -4.45
C PRO A 274 13.35 14.57 -5.33
N GLU A 275 14.06 13.44 -5.41
CA GLU A 275 13.65 12.25 -6.15
C GLU A 275 12.34 11.68 -5.63
N ALA A 276 12.17 11.63 -4.31
CA ALA A 276 10.95 11.17 -3.70
C ALA A 276 9.75 12.10 -4.01
N ARG A 277 9.98 13.42 -4.06
CA ARG A 277 8.94 14.37 -4.49
C ARG A 277 8.54 14.15 -5.94
N ARG A 278 9.52 14.01 -6.84
CA ARG A 278 9.25 13.72 -8.26
C ARG A 278 8.53 12.40 -8.45
N ALA A 279 8.92 11.36 -7.71
CA ALA A 279 8.21 10.07 -7.76
C ALA A 279 6.74 10.22 -7.37
N ILE A 280 6.43 11.01 -6.33
CA ILE A 280 5.05 11.30 -5.93
C ILE A 280 4.32 12.14 -6.99
N GLU A 281 4.99 13.06 -7.68
CA GLU A 281 4.42 13.82 -8.80
C GLU A 281 4.03 12.89 -9.96
N HIS A 282 4.85 11.89 -10.30
CA HIS A 282 4.50 10.86 -11.30
C HIS A 282 3.32 9.99 -10.85
N VAL A 283 3.25 9.63 -9.55
CA VAL A 283 2.07 8.97 -8.98
C VAL A 283 0.83 9.83 -9.17
N ALA A 284 0.93 11.12 -8.89
CA ALA A 284 -0.17 12.08 -9.04
C ALA A 284 -0.62 12.21 -10.49
N GLU A 285 0.32 12.27 -11.43
CA GLU A 285 0.02 12.31 -12.86
C GLU A 285 -0.71 11.04 -13.30
N PHE A 286 -0.22 9.86 -12.89
CA PHE A 286 -0.90 8.60 -13.16
C PHE A 286 -2.33 8.58 -12.63
N ILE A 287 -2.55 9.01 -11.37
CA ILE A 287 -3.89 9.09 -10.77
C ILE A 287 -4.79 9.97 -11.62
N ARG A 288 -4.37 11.18 -11.98
CA ARG A 288 -5.15 12.08 -12.83
C ARG A 288 -5.49 11.46 -14.18
N VAL A 289 -4.52 10.84 -14.85
CA VAL A 289 -4.74 10.22 -16.16
C VAL A 289 -5.80 9.13 -16.11
N VAL A 290 -5.71 8.21 -15.15
CA VAL A 290 -6.62 7.05 -15.08
C VAL A 290 -8.02 7.42 -14.57
N THR A 291 -8.16 8.52 -13.81
CA THR A 291 -9.46 8.96 -13.26
C THR A 291 -10.17 10.01 -14.11
N THR A 292 -9.46 10.76 -14.98
CA THR A 292 -10.04 11.85 -15.80
C THR A 292 -10.91 11.34 -16.94
N VAL A 293 -10.82 10.09 -17.32
CA VAL A 293 -11.38 9.57 -18.58
C VAL A 293 -12.91 9.50 -18.62
N GLN A 294 -13.64 9.72 -17.51
CA GLN A 294 -15.11 9.71 -17.54
C GLN A 294 -15.75 10.73 -16.59
N ASN A 295 -15.71 11.96 -16.99
CA ASN A 295 -16.72 13.03 -16.85
C ASN A 295 -17.66 13.15 -15.65
N GLY A 296 -17.51 14.27 -14.99
CA GLY A 296 -18.58 15.32 -14.93
C GLY A 296 -19.30 15.46 -13.62
N ASP A 297 -19.41 14.48 -12.78
CA ASP A 297 -20.10 14.61 -11.50
C ASP A 297 -19.12 14.36 -10.34
N SER A 298 -18.90 15.39 -9.53
CA SER A 298 -18.21 15.24 -8.25
C SER A 298 -19.02 14.30 -7.35
N ALA A 299 -18.37 13.33 -6.73
CA ALA A 299 -19.03 12.58 -5.67
C ALA A 299 -19.42 13.53 -4.51
N PRO A 300 -20.53 13.30 -3.80
CA PRO A 300 -20.87 14.07 -2.62
C PRO A 300 -19.78 13.93 -1.55
N ASP A 301 -19.58 14.97 -0.71
CA ASP A 301 -18.64 14.86 0.41
C ASP A 301 -19.05 13.66 1.28
N PRO A 302 -18.20 12.62 1.40
CA PRO A 302 -18.54 11.42 2.15
C PRO A 302 -18.74 11.67 3.65
N LEU A 303 -18.40 12.87 4.13
CA LEU A 303 -18.48 13.26 5.52
C LEU A 303 -19.71 14.10 5.84
N ASP A 304 -20.43 14.59 4.82
CA ASP A 304 -21.65 15.41 5.01
C ASP A 304 -22.92 14.59 5.31
N SER A 305 -22.86 13.29 5.20
CA SER A 305 -24.00 12.44 5.49
C SER A 305 -23.75 11.56 6.71
N ASP A 306 -24.30 11.92 7.86
CA ASP A 306 -24.53 11.03 9.02
C ASP A 306 -25.59 9.95 8.68
N ARG A 307 -25.51 9.36 7.49
CA ARG A 307 -26.35 8.21 7.17
C ARG A 307 -25.73 6.98 7.79
N GLU A 308 -26.30 6.58 8.94
CA GLU A 308 -26.16 5.21 9.44
C GLU A 308 -26.55 4.25 8.31
N ILE A 309 -25.56 3.51 7.83
CA ILE A 309 -25.80 2.36 6.97
C ILE A 309 -25.85 1.17 7.92
N ALA A 310 -27.06 0.64 8.10
CA ALA A 310 -27.34 -0.59 8.83
C ALA A 310 -26.67 -1.82 8.19
#